data_23c3ed22b02026f45e47d75f920e3a9c
#
_entry.id   23c3ed22b02026f45e47d75f920e3a9c
#
_cell.length_a   1.000
_cell.length_b   1.000
_cell.length_c   1.000
_cell.angle_alpha   90.00
_cell.angle_beta   90.00
_cell.angle_gamma   90.00
#
_symmetry.space_group_name_H-M   'P 1'
#
loop_
_entity.id
_entity.type
_entity.pdbx_description
1 polymer ?
#
loop_
_entity_poly.entity_id
_entity_poly.type
_entity_poly.pdbx_seq_one_letter_code
_entity_poly.pdbx_strand_id
1 'polypeptide(L)'
;MSTSPAAAGAHNDGRLRWLLRRGMKELDVLFERYYAQRFVVAPPIEKAQFLRMVTLAEDPDIWTWVMDYEPTPSEYHDIVEQLRIYR
;
A
#
# COMPACT_ATOMS: atom_id res chain seq x y z
N MET A 1 -19.27 -11.52 13.45
CA MET A 1 -19.08 -10.94 13.59
C MET A 1 -18.67 -10.15 13.75
N SER A 2 -18.55 -10.16 13.85
CA SER A 2 -18.34 -9.45 14.05
C SER A 2 -17.74 -8.70 14.03
N THR A 3 -17.48 -8.70 13.44
CA THR A 3 -16.85 -7.80 13.52
C THR A 3 -17.14 -6.68 14.02
N SER A 4 -16.85 -6.62 14.72
CA SER A 4 -17.42 -5.74 15.61
C SER A 4 -17.08 -4.34 15.34
N PRO A 5 -18.00 -3.49 15.33
CA PRO A 5 -17.74 -2.09 15.13
C PRO A 5 -16.89 -1.49 16.23
N ALA A 6 -16.96 -2.08 17.38
CA ALA A 6 -16.17 -1.59 18.50
C ALA A 6 -14.69 -1.68 18.19
N ALA A 7 -14.33 -2.53 17.29
CA ALA A 7 -12.97 -2.68 16.88
C ALA A 7 -12.66 -1.91 15.62
N ALA A 8 -13.36 -0.82 15.37
CA ALA A 8 -13.24 -0.12 14.11
C ALA A 8 -11.81 0.23 13.76
N GLY A 9 -11.03 0.74 14.71
CA GLY A 9 -9.63 1.04 14.44
C GLY A 9 -8.85 -0.21 14.09
N ALA A 10 -8.97 -1.21 14.93
CA ALA A 10 -8.30 -2.48 14.69
C ALA A 10 -8.89 -3.17 13.49
N HIS A 11 -10.19 -3.02 13.28
CA HIS A 11 -10.86 -3.59 12.16
C HIS A 11 -10.32 -3.03 10.85
N ASN A 12 -10.18 -1.70 10.78
CA ASN A 12 -9.61 -1.06 9.59
C ASN A 12 -8.19 -1.51 9.36
N ASP A 13 -7.44 -1.63 10.43
CA ASP A 13 -6.07 -2.08 10.34
C ASP A 13 -5.99 -3.51 9.82
N GLY A 14 -6.85 -4.38 10.30
CA GLY A 14 -6.90 -5.75 9.84
C GLY A 14 -7.31 -5.83 8.38
N ARG A 15 -8.27 -5.00 7.98
CA ARG A 15 -8.70 -4.97 6.60
C ARG A 15 -7.59 -4.49 5.68
N LEU A 16 -6.87 -3.46 6.11
CA LEU A 16 -5.75 -2.96 5.32
C LEU A 16 -4.67 -4.02 5.18
N ARG A 17 -4.35 -4.71 6.27
CA ARG A 17 -3.37 -5.77 6.20
C ARG A 17 -3.79 -6.86 5.23
N TRP A 18 -5.08 -7.16 5.18
CA TRP A 18 -5.58 -8.14 4.24
C TRP A 18 -5.39 -7.66 2.79
N LEU A 19 -5.65 -6.38 2.55
CA LEU A 19 -5.45 -5.79 1.23
C LEU A 19 -3.99 -5.77 0.80
N LEU A 20 -3.08 -5.80 1.75
CA LEU A 20 -1.65 -5.82 1.44
C LEU A 20 -1.16 -7.20 1.04
N ARG A 21 -1.99 -8.22 1.22
CA ARG A 21 -1.63 -9.58 0.82
C ARG A 21 -1.94 -9.73 -0.65
N ARG A 22 -0.89 -9.70 -1.44
CA ARG A 22 -1.01 -9.79 -2.89
C ARG A 22 -0.59 -11.16 -3.35
N GLY A 23 -0.84 -11.46 -4.62
CA GLY A 23 -0.36 -12.70 -5.20
C GLY A 23 1.14 -12.68 -5.46
N MET A 24 1.73 -11.50 -5.47
CA MET A 24 3.15 -11.33 -5.73
C MET A 24 3.88 -11.17 -4.40
N LYS A 25 4.70 -12.15 -4.05
CA LYS A 25 5.36 -12.18 -2.76
C LYS A 25 6.28 -10.98 -2.53
N GLU A 26 6.94 -10.53 -3.57
CA GLU A 26 7.82 -9.37 -3.47
C GLU A 26 7.06 -8.12 -3.06
N LEU A 27 5.85 -7.95 -3.57
CA LEU A 27 5.02 -6.83 -3.17
C LEU A 27 4.53 -6.97 -1.73
N ASP A 28 4.21 -8.19 -1.30
CA ASP A 28 3.79 -8.42 0.08
C ASP A 28 4.87 -7.94 1.04
N VAL A 29 6.11 -8.30 0.78
CA VAL A 29 7.23 -7.90 1.63
C VAL A 29 7.40 -6.38 1.62
N LEU A 30 7.35 -5.78 0.45
CA LEU A 30 7.52 -4.35 0.29
C LEU A 30 6.44 -3.58 1.02
N PHE A 31 5.19 -3.99 0.85
CA PHE A 31 4.06 -3.32 1.49
C PHE A 31 4.12 -3.45 3.00
N GLU A 32 4.53 -4.60 3.51
CA GLU A 32 4.67 -4.78 4.94
C GLU A 32 5.73 -3.86 5.53
N ARG A 33 6.85 -3.73 4.85
CA ARG A 33 7.90 -2.81 5.28
C ARG A 33 7.39 -1.38 5.31
N TYR A 34 6.74 -0.98 4.24
CA TYR A 34 6.21 0.37 4.14
C TYR A 34 5.18 0.63 5.24
N TYR A 35 4.25 -0.29 5.40
CA TYR A 35 3.19 -0.12 6.37
C TYR A 35 3.75 -0.02 7.79
N ALA A 36 4.70 -0.87 8.11
CA ALA A 36 5.27 -0.90 9.46
C ALA A 36 6.11 0.33 9.77
N GLN A 37 6.80 0.89 8.78
CA GLN A 37 7.81 1.93 9.03
C GLN A 37 7.35 3.32 8.62
N ARG A 38 6.41 3.45 7.74
CA ARG A 38 6.09 4.73 7.16
C ARG A 38 4.63 5.12 7.21
N PHE A 39 3.71 4.18 7.02
CA PHE A 39 2.31 4.52 6.77
C PHE A 39 1.72 5.43 7.86
N VAL A 40 1.99 5.15 9.12
CA VAL A 40 1.40 5.91 10.23
C VAL A 40 1.77 7.38 10.15
N VAL A 41 3.01 7.68 9.77
CA VAL A 41 3.51 9.05 9.75
C VAL A 41 3.43 9.69 8.36
N ALA A 42 2.95 8.97 7.37
CA ALA A 42 2.90 9.49 6.01
C ALA A 42 1.90 10.64 5.90
N PRO A 43 2.18 11.61 5.02
CA PRO A 43 1.23 12.70 4.77
C PRO A 43 -0.10 12.17 4.24
N PRO A 44 -1.20 12.91 4.45
CA PRO A 44 -2.52 12.44 4.00
C PRO A 44 -2.58 12.11 2.51
N ILE A 45 -1.90 12.88 1.67
CA ILE A 45 -1.91 12.62 0.23
C ILE A 45 -1.26 11.28 -0.08
N GLU A 46 -0.13 10.99 0.56
CA GLU A 46 0.56 9.72 0.36
C GLU A 46 -0.29 8.55 0.83
N LYS A 47 -0.94 8.69 1.99
CA LYS A 47 -1.82 7.65 2.50
C LYS A 47 -2.99 7.38 1.55
N ALA A 48 -3.58 8.45 1.03
CA ALA A 48 -4.70 8.32 0.10
C ALA A 48 -4.26 7.61 -1.17
N GLN A 49 -3.10 7.96 -1.69
CA GLN A 49 -2.56 7.31 -2.88
C GLN A 49 -2.29 5.83 -2.62
N PHE A 50 -1.74 5.51 -1.45
CA PHE A 50 -1.46 4.13 -1.09
C PHE A 50 -2.74 3.30 -1.07
N LEU A 51 -3.76 3.79 -0.37
CA LEU A 51 -5.03 3.08 -0.27
C LEU A 51 -5.69 2.90 -1.62
N ARG A 52 -5.65 3.94 -2.44
CA ARG A 52 -6.21 3.85 -3.78
C ARG A 52 -5.46 2.84 -4.64
N MET A 53 -4.15 2.86 -4.57
CA MET A 53 -3.31 1.97 -5.36
C MET A 53 -3.55 0.50 -5.00
N VAL A 54 -3.53 0.19 -3.70
CA VAL A 54 -3.70 -1.21 -3.30
C VAL A 54 -5.12 -1.71 -3.57
N THR A 55 -6.06 -0.80 -3.73
CA THR A 55 -7.45 -1.17 -4.02
C THR A 55 -7.70 -1.34 -5.51
N LEU A 56 -7.10 -0.49 -6.33
CA LEU A 56 -7.46 -0.39 -7.74
C LEU A 56 -6.41 -0.89 -8.73
N ALA A 57 -5.15 -0.86 -8.37
CA ALA A 57 -4.09 -1.21 -9.32
C ALA A 57 -3.75 -2.70 -9.24
N GLU A 58 -3.27 -3.23 -10.36
CA GLU A 58 -2.87 -4.62 -10.45
C GLU A 58 -1.42 -4.79 -9.98
N ASP A 59 -1.13 -5.95 -9.39
CA ASP A 59 0.21 -6.23 -8.86
C ASP A 59 1.33 -6.01 -9.88
N PRO A 60 1.22 -6.54 -11.10
CA PRO A 60 2.31 -6.34 -12.06
C PRO A 60 2.56 -4.88 -12.38
N ASP A 61 1.51 -4.09 -12.43
CA ASP A 61 1.66 -2.66 -12.71
C ASP A 61 2.37 -1.96 -11.56
N ILE A 62 1.96 -2.25 -10.32
CA ILE A 62 2.60 -1.65 -9.15
C ILE A 62 4.08 -2.00 -9.13
N TRP A 63 4.41 -3.26 -9.37
CA TRP A 63 5.79 -3.71 -9.37
C TRP A 63 6.61 -2.98 -10.44
N THR A 64 6.02 -2.84 -11.62
CA THR A 64 6.66 -2.14 -12.73
C THR A 64 7.01 -0.71 -12.36
N TRP A 65 6.11 -0.03 -11.67
CA TRP A 65 6.35 1.35 -11.24
C TRP A 65 7.41 1.42 -10.15
N VAL A 66 7.33 0.51 -9.18
CA VAL A 66 8.28 0.50 -8.06
C VAL A 66 9.70 0.22 -8.57
N MET A 67 9.83 -0.65 -9.55
CA MET A 67 11.13 -1.00 -10.11
C MET A 67 11.59 -0.03 -11.19
N ASP A 68 10.78 0.98 -11.46
CA ASP A 68 11.11 2.01 -12.46
C ASP A 68 11.25 1.45 -13.87
N TYR A 69 10.48 0.41 -14.16
CA TYR A 69 10.46 -0.14 -15.53
C TYR A 69 9.55 0.66 -16.43
N GLU A 70 8.54 1.32 -15.87
CA GLU A 70 7.62 2.18 -16.60
C GLU A 70 7.32 3.42 -15.77
N PRO A 71 6.92 4.53 -16.40
CA PRO A 71 6.58 5.74 -15.66
C PRO A 71 5.38 5.52 -14.75
N THR A 72 5.46 6.07 -13.54
CA THR A 72 4.37 5.98 -12.58
C THR A 72 3.25 6.96 -12.97
N PRO A 73 1.98 6.52 -12.95
CA PRO A 73 0.88 7.45 -13.11
C PRO A 73 0.94 8.55 -12.05
N SER A 74 0.59 9.77 -12.45
CA SER A 74 0.69 10.90 -11.53
C SER A 74 -0.12 10.71 -10.26
N GLU A 75 -1.24 9.98 -10.33
CA GLU A 75 -2.08 9.75 -9.16
C GLU A 75 -1.42 8.89 -8.09
N TYR A 76 -0.31 8.20 -8.41
CA TYR A 76 0.41 7.36 -7.47
C TYR A 76 1.87 7.80 -7.31
N HIS A 77 2.19 8.98 -7.80
CA HIS A 77 3.59 9.40 -7.83
C HIS A 77 4.23 9.40 -6.44
N ASP A 78 3.58 10.03 -5.47
CA ASP A 78 4.17 10.19 -4.15
C ASP A 78 4.38 8.86 -3.46
N ILE A 79 3.37 7.98 -3.51
CA ILE A 79 3.49 6.70 -2.83
C ILE A 79 4.54 5.80 -3.49
N VAL A 80 4.61 5.79 -4.81
CA VAL A 80 5.59 4.94 -5.49
C VAL A 80 7.00 5.41 -5.18
N GLU A 81 7.24 6.73 -5.11
CA GLU A 81 8.54 7.25 -4.73
C GLU A 81 8.93 6.77 -3.34
N GLN A 82 7.98 6.74 -2.41
CA GLN A 82 8.27 6.24 -1.06
C GLN A 82 8.51 4.74 -1.06
N LEU A 83 7.71 3.98 -1.81
CA LEU A 83 7.89 2.54 -1.86
C LEU A 83 9.27 2.15 -2.37
N ARG A 84 9.84 2.93 -3.27
CA ARG A 84 11.18 2.66 -3.78
C ARG A 84 12.24 2.69 -2.68
N ILE A 85 11.99 3.44 -1.63
CA ILE A 85 12.93 3.50 -0.51
C ILE A 85 12.97 2.18 0.25
N TYR A 86 11.84 1.49 0.29
CA TYR A 86 11.72 0.26 1.08
C TYR A 86 11.93 -1.02 0.27
N ARG A 87 12.13 -0.90 -1.02
CA ARG A 87 12.37 -2.07 -1.88
C ARG A 87 13.76 -2.69 -1.68
#